data_8e4b2b8fbd1fdef720b17d8884c6b39f
#
_entry.id   8e4b2b8fbd1fdef720b17d8884c6b39f
#
_cell.length_a   1.000
_cell.length_b   1.000
_cell.length_c   1.000
_cell.angle_alpha   90.00
_cell.angle_beta   90.00
_cell.angle_gamma   90.00
#
_symmetry.space_group_name_H-M   'P 1'
#
loop_
_entity.id
_entity.type
_entity.pdbx_description
1 polymer ?
#
loop_
_entity_poly.entity_id
_entity_poly.type
_entity_poly.pdbx_seq_one_letter_code
_entity_poly.pdbx_strand_id
1 'polypeptide(L)'
;MKFIVSTFNPTKMIIEEDFDLKVHKLTEDEFLALCIDAYSCVGYQDVALMLNVAHNREPVKARVGDIILFADMNNGTLGYSCIQICPSEFPLLREDEYLVDEEMI
;
A
#
# COMPACT_ATOMS: atom_id res chain seq x y z
N MET A 1 3.88 4.04 9.69
CA MET A 1 2.51 4.56 9.59
C MET A 1 1.63 3.57 8.84
N LYS A 2 0.36 3.48 9.17
CA LYS A 2 -0.58 2.59 8.51
C LYS A 2 -1.69 3.40 7.87
N PHE A 3 -2.00 3.10 6.61
CA PHE A 3 -3.09 3.75 5.87
C PHE A 3 -4.15 2.73 5.49
N ILE A 4 -5.41 3.14 5.50
CA ILE A 4 -6.52 2.30 5.04
C ILE A 4 -7.02 2.88 3.71
N VAL A 5 -7.09 2.05 2.68
CA VAL A 5 -7.54 2.48 1.35
C VAL A 5 -8.56 1.50 0.78
N SER A 6 -9.39 1.97 -0.13
CA SER A 6 -10.33 1.15 -0.91
C SER A 6 -9.90 0.98 -2.37
N THR A 7 -8.90 1.74 -2.79
CA THR A 7 -8.25 1.59 -4.09
C THR A 7 -6.75 1.70 -3.87
N PHE A 8 -5.98 0.90 -4.60
CA PHE A 8 -4.53 0.90 -4.45
C PHE A 8 -3.85 1.18 -5.77
N ASN A 9 -3.08 2.27 -5.81
CA ASN A 9 -2.27 2.66 -6.95
C ASN A 9 -0.88 3.03 -6.44
N PRO A 10 0.07 2.09 -6.48
CA PRO A 10 1.39 2.31 -5.86
C PRO A 10 2.16 3.47 -6.47
N THR A 11 2.03 3.72 -7.75
CA THR A 11 2.77 4.82 -8.40
C THR A 11 2.31 6.20 -7.95
N LYS A 12 1.07 6.32 -7.45
CA LYS A 12 0.53 7.58 -6.93
C LYS A 12 0.62 7.67 -5.41
N MET A 13 0.62 6.53 -4.74
CA MET A 13 0.52 6.47 -3.28
C MET A 13 1.87 6.39 -2.58
N ILE A 14 2.90 5.90 -3.26
CA ILE A 14 4.23 5.71 -2.67
C ILE A 14 5.18 6.78 -3.23
N ILE A 15 5.82 7.50 -2.34
CA ILE A 15 6.66 8.66 -2.70
C ILE A 15 8.00 8.23 -3.29
N GLU A 16 8.59 7.14 -2.77
CA GLU A 16 9.86 6.63 -3.27
C GLU A 16 9.73 6.09 -4.69
N GLU A 17 10.80 6.24 -5.48
CA GLU A 17 10.86 5.68 -6.83
C GLU A 17 11.18 4.18 -6.82
N ASP A 18 11.97 3.73 -5.85
CA ASP A 18 12.38 2.33 -5.71
C ASP A 18 11.77 1.72 -4.46
N PHE A 19 10.97 0.70 -4.64
CA PHE A 19 10.38 -0.03 -3.53
C PHE A 19 9.94 -1.42 -3.99
N ASP A 20 9.84 -2.34 -3.04
CA ASP A 20 9.21 -3.63 -3.23
C ASP A 20 7.94 -3.70 -2.38
N LEU A 21 6.98 -4.47 -2.84
CA LEU A 21 5.72 -4.67 -2.13
C LEU A 21 5.61 -6.12 -1.68
N LYS A 22 5.22 -6.31 -0.42
CA LYS A 22 4.83 -7.62 0.10
C LYS A 22 3.36 -7.57 0.44
N VAL A 23 2.57 -8.40 -0.24
CA VAL A 23 1.13 -8.44 -0.06
C VAL A 23 0.75 -9.68 0.75
N HIS A 24 0.02 -9.44 1.84
CA HIS A 24 -0.50 -10.50 2.71
C HIS A 24 -2.02 -10.43 2.70
N LYS A 25 -2.66 -11.53 2.35
CA LYS A 25 -4.11 -11.63 2.49
C LYS A 25 -4.48 -11.74 3.95
N LEU A 26 -5.51 -11.01 4.36
CA LEU A 26 -5.98 -10.96 5.74
C LEU A 26 -7.39 -11.50 5.84
N THR A 27 -7.73 -12.05 7.00
CA THR A 27 -9.12 -12.24 7.39
C THR A 27 -9.72 -10.90 7.81
N GLU A 28 -11.04 -10.82 7.87
CA GLU A 28 -11.73 -9.63 8.35
C GLU A 28 -11.27 -9.24 9.75
N ASP A 29 -11.14 -10.21 10.66
CA ASP A 29 -10.72 -9.95 12.04
C ASP A 29 -9.29 -9.38 12.10
N GLU A 30 -8.38 -9.94 11.32
CA GLU A 30 -7.02 -9.42 11.23
C GLU A 30 -6.98 -7.99 10.69
N PHE A 31 -7.76 -7.73 9.66
CA PHE A 31 -7.85 -6.39 9.06
C PHE A 31 -8.39 -5.38 10.07
N LEU A 32 -9.48 -5.70 10.75
CA LEU A 32 -10.09 -4.81 11.74
C LEU A 32 -9.13 -4.51 12.89
N ALA A 33 -8.38 -5.51 13.35
CA ALA A 33 -7.39 -5.32 14.39
C ALA A 33 -6.29 -4.34 13.97
N LEU A 34 -5.84 -4.43 12.72
CA LEU A 34 -4.80 -3.53 12.18
C LEU A 34 -5.34 -2.12 11.92
N CYS A 35 -6.64 -1.96 11.73
CA CYS A 35 -7.25 -0.66 11.46
C CYS A 35 -7.31 0.25 12.69
N ILE A 36 -7.17 -0.29 13.91
CA ILE A 36 -7.40 0.46 15.17
C ILE A 36 -6.56 1.73 15.23
N ASP A 37 -5.30 1.66 14.83
CA ASP A 37 -4.37 2.79 14.87
C ASP A 37 -3.95 3.26 13.48
N ALA A 38 -4.74 2.94 12.46
CA ALA A 38 -4.44 3.29 11.09
C ALA A 38 -5.15 4.58 10.67
N TYR A 39 -4.53 5.29 9.74
CA TYR A 39 -5.08 6.52 9.18
C TYR A 39 -5.95 6.19 7.98
N SER A 40 -7.22 6.55 8.03
CA SER A 40 -8.15 6.26 6.94
C SER A 40 -7.96 7.24 5.78
N CYS A 41 -7.78 6.68 4.59
CA CYS A 41 -7.79 7.39 3.31
C CYS A 41 -8.83 6.76 2.38
N VAL A 42 -9.95 6.31 2.92
CA VAL A 42 -11.05 5.73 2.15
C VAL A 42 -11.89 6.86 1.57
N GLY A 43 -11.79 7.06 0.26
CA GLY A 43 -12.41 8.17 -0.44
C GLY A 43 -13.87 7.94 -0.85
N TYR A 44 -14.39 6.73 -0.67
CA TYR A 44 -15.80 6.39 -0.94
C TYR A 44 -16.55 6.26 0.37
N GLN A 45 -17.60 7.08 0.54
CA GLN A 45 -18.34 7.15 1.79
C GLN A 45 -19.01 5.83 2.16
N ASP A 46 -19.56 5.13 1.22
CA ASP A 46 -20.22 3.84 1.45
C ASP A 46 -19.22 2.77 1.90
N VAL A 47 -18.03 2.74 1.32
CA VAL A 47 -16.97 1.83 1.75
C VAL A 47 -16.49 2.18 3.16
N ALA A 48 -16.32 3.46 3.45
CA ALA A 48 -15.93 3.92 4.79
C ALA A 48 -16.94 3.48 5.84
N LEU A 49 -18.23 3.57 5.53
CA LEU A 49 -19.29 3.10 6.43
C LEU A 49 -19.23 1.58 6.63
N MET A 50 -19.01 0.83 5.56
CA MET A 50 -18.90 -0.63 5.65
C MET A 50 -17.72 -1.07 6.51
N LEU A 51 -16.61 -0.36 6.44
CA LEU A 51 -15.40 -0.66 7.19
C LEU A 51 -15.40 -0.03 8.59
N ASN A 52 -16.36 0.82 8.87
CA ASN A 52 -16.42 1.61 10.13
C ASN A 52 -15.15 2.44 10.34
N VAL A 53 -14.73 3.12 9.28
CA VAL A 53 -13.57 4.01 9.30
C VAL A 53 -13.98 5.40 8.80
N ALA A 54 -13.12 6.39 9.02
CA ALA A 54 -13.41 7.75 8.58
C ALA A 54 -13.42 7.85 7.06
N HIS A 55 -14.35 8.63 6.51
CA HIS A 55 -14.34 9.01 5.11
C HIS A 55 -13.33 10.13 4.90
N ASN A 56 -12.35 9.93 4.03
CA ASN A 56 -11.28 10.89 3.82
C ASN A 56 -10.76 10.79 2.39
N ARG A 57 -10.76 11.90 1.67
CA ARG A 57 -10.31 11.97 0.27
C ARG A 57 -8.88 12.49 0.12
N GLU A 58 -8.16 12.67 1.21
CA GLU A 58 -6.78 13.09 1.12
C GLU A 58 -5.93 12.04 0.41
N PRO A 59 -5.00 12.46 -0.47
CA PRO A 59 -4.11 11.51 -1.13
C PRO A 59 -3.20 10.81 -0.13
N VAL A 60 -2.96 9.53 -0.34
CA VAL A 60 -1.99 8.77 0.43
C VAL A 60 -0.59 9.18 -0.01
N LYS A 61 0.29 9.44 0.97
CA LYS A 61 1.71 9.70 0.75
C LYS A 61 2.50 8.76 1.64
N ALA A 62 2.68 7.53 1.15
CA ALA A 62 3.35 6.49 1.90
C ALA A 62 4.83 6.40 1.52
N ARG A 63 5.63 5.87 2.43
CA ARG A 63 7.07 5.69 2.27
C ARG A 63 7.44 4.25 2.58
N VAL A 64 8.66 3.89 2.22
CA VAL A 64 9.24 2.61 2.64
C VAL A 64 9.17 2.51 4.17
N GLY A 65 8.68 1.38 4.65
CA GLY A 65 8.42 1.15 6.07
C GLY A 65 6.96 1.32 6.47
N ASP A 66 6.16 2.00 5.65
CA ASP A 66 4.73 2.15 5.88
C ASP A 66 3.95 0.91 5.43
N ILE A 67 2.73 0.80 5.90
CA ILE A 67 1.82 -0.31 5.58
C ILE A 67 0.53 0.27 5.02
N ILE A 68 0.02 -0.36 3.97
CA ILE A 68 -1.27 0.00 3.39
C ILE A 68 -2.23 -1.16 3.62
N LEU A 69 -3.33 -0.87 4.31
CA LEU A 69 -4.43 -1.81 4.53
C LEU A 69 -5.46 -1.59 3.43
N PHE A 70 -5.63 -2.60 2.61
CA PHE A 70 -6.45 -2.52 1.41
C PHE A 70 -7.69 -3.38 1.54
N ALA A 71 -8.86 -2.76 1.38
CA ALA A 71 -10.14 -3.46 1.32
C ALA A 71 -10.66 -3.38 -0.10
N ASP A 72 -10.77 -4.53 -0.76
CA ASP A 72 -11.17 -4.64 -2.15
C ASP A 72 -12.52 -5.34 -2.27
N MET A 73 -13.42 -4.77 -3.06
CA MET A 73 -14.71 -5.38 -3.34
C MET A 73 -14.62 -6.16 -4.65
N ASN A 74 -14.72 -7.48 -4.57
CA ASN A 74 -14.68 -8.34 -5.73
C ASN A 74 -15.90 -9.27 -5.72
N ASN A 75 -16.72 -9.17 -6.77
CA ASN A 75 -17.94 -9.98 -6.92
C ASN A 75 -18.88 -9.90 -5.71
N GLY A 76 -19.00 -8.72 -5.12
CA GLY A 76 -19.87 -8.49 -3.98
C GLY A 76 -19.31 -8.93 -2.64
N THR A 77 -18.05 -9.41 -2.61
CA THR A 77 -17.36 -9.86 -1.39
C THR A 77 -16.16 -8.97 -1.12
N LEU A 78 -16.00 -8.53 0.13
CA LEU A 78 -14.82 -7.78 0.54
C LEU A 78 -13.65 -8.72 0.74
N GLY A 79 -12.53 -8.40 0.08
CA GLY A 79 -11.24 -9.01 0.34
C GLY A 79 -10.35 -8.03 1.07
N TYR A 80 -9.51 -8.53 1.97
CA TYR A 80 -8.65 -7.71 2.81
C TYR A 80 -7.20 -8.07 2.60
N SER A 81 -6.34 -7.06 2.51
CA SER A 81 -4.90 -7.26 2.33
C SER A 81 -4.10 -6.27 3.15
N CYS A 82 -2.92 -6.69 3.55
CA CYS A 82 -1.90 -5.83 4.15
C CYS A 82 -0.75 -5.74 3.15
N ILE A 83 -0.41 -4.53 2.73
CA ILE A 83 0.65 -4.28 1.77
C ILE A 83 1.79 -3.60 2.51
N GLN A 84 2.92 -4.28 2.62
CA GLN A 84 4.13 -3.72 3.22
C GLN A 84 4.98 -3.11 2.13
N ILE A 85 5.40 -1.86 2.36
CA ILE A 85 6.30 -1.14 1.46
C ILE A 85 7.72 -1.36 1.96
N CYS A 86 8.51 -2.09 1.20
CA CYS A 86 9.86 -2.51 1.57
C CYS A 86 10.91 -1.81 0.72
N PRO A 87 12.16 -1.70 1.23
CA PRO A 87 13.26 -1.25 0.39
C PRO A 87 13.41 -2.19 -0.81
N SER A 88 13.73 -1.63 -1.97
CA SER A 88 13.96 -2.42 -3.16
C SER A 88 15.24 -3.26 -3.00
N GLU A 89 15.14 -4.57 -3.30
CA GLU A 89 16.30 -5.44 -3.34
C GLU A 89 17.14 -5.20 -4.59
N PHE A 90 16.48 -4.71 -5.65
CA PHE A 90 17.12 -4.42 -6.92
C PHE A 90 16.79 -2.97 -7.31
N PRO A 91 17.47 -1.97 -6.68
CA PRO A 91 17.21 -0.58 -6.98
C PRO A 91 17.41 -0.26 -8.45
N LEU A 92 16.65 0.72 -8.95
CA LEU A 92 16.82 1.20 -10.31
C LEU A 92 18.23 1.76 -10.45
N LEU A 93 18.97 1.25 -11.43
CA LEU A 93 20.32 1.72 -11.71
C LEU A 93 20.25 3.01 -12.52
N ARG A 94 21.14 3.94 -12.21
CA ARG A 94 21.39 5.09 -13.07
C ARG A 94 22.18 4.60 -14.27
N GLU A 95 22.16 5.37 -15.33
CA GLU A 95 22.84 5.01 -16.57
C GLU A 95 24.33 4.69 -16.34
N ASP A 96 25.02 5.50 -15.52
CA ASP A 96 26.41 5.28 -15.18
C ASP A 96 26.64 4.00 -14.35
N GLU A 97 25.75 3.71 -13.43
CA GLU A 97 25.78 2.48 -12.62
C GLU A 97 25.56 1.24 -13.48
N TYR A 98 24.68 1.35 -14.45
CA TYR A 98 24.40 0.26 -15.38
C TYR A 98 25.63 -0.11 -16.20
N LEU A 99 26.36 0.88 -16.68
CA LEU A 99 27.59 0.66 -17.44
C LEU A 99 28.67 -0.04 -16.63
N VAL A 100 28.77 0.30 -15.34
CA VAL A 100 29.72 -0.38 -14.43
C VAL A 100 29.36 -1.84 -14.27
N ASP A 101 28.08 -2.16 -14.12
CA ASP A 101 27.62 -3.53 -13.99
C ASP A 101 27.90 -4.36 -15.26
N GLU A 102 27.74 -3.78 -16.42
CA GLU A 102 28.08 -4.45 -17.68
C GLU A 102 29.56 -4.78 -17.77
N GLU A 103 30.40 -3.88 -17.33
CA GLU A 103 31.84 -4.10 -17.33
C GLU A 103 32.28 -5.20 -16.39
N MET A 104 31.51 -5.46 -15.35
CA MET A 104 31.79 -6.52 -14.40
C MET A 104 31.40 -7.91 -14.88
N ILE A 105 30.62 -7.98 -15.91
CA ILE A 105 30.19 -9.23 -16.52
C ILE A 105 31.23 -9.70 -17.54
#